data_1bc8a569a74319064f000665cd697039
#
_entry.id   1bc8a569a74319064f000665cd697039
#
_cell.length_a   1.000
_cell.length_b   1.000
_cell.length_c   1.000
_cell.angle_alpha   90.00
_cell.angle_beta   90.00
_cell.angle_gamma   90.00
#
_symmetry.space_group_name_H-M   'P 1'
#
loop_
_entity.id
_entity.type
_entity.pdbx_description
1 polymer ?
#
loop_
_entity_poly.entity_id
_entity_poly.type
_entity_poly.pdbx_seq_one_letter_code
_entity_poly.pdbx_strand_id
1 'polypeptide(L)'
;GYQNGIDFLLEIEKSVADGLPPQIHGDVVVVGCGNVAMDCCRTAKRIATGKVHIVYRRTEAQASADREEIEAARDEGVEFHFLTNPVGILSENGHVTGVKLTKMEIRGTDSRGRPAVRAVEGSEFDVPCAMVIAAIGQKLERDVFSDADGVILDRYGNISVNPALATTRPGVFAGGDCATGPTTLIGGLAQGQQAANSIDEYLSRGSVGFTPRSR
;
A
#
# COMPACT_ATOMS: atom_id res chain seq x y z
N GLY A 1 15.54 11.30 -2.98
CA GLY A 1 14.46 11.92 -2.23
C GLY A 1 13.06 11.36 -2.55
N TYR A 2 12.90 10.40 -3.49
CA TYR A 2 11.63 9.70 -3.74
C TYR A 2 11.81 8.20 -3.56
N GLN A 3 10.94 7.58 -2.73
CA GLN A 3 10.92 6.13 -2.51
C GLN A 3 9.48 5.63 -2.34
N ASN A 4 9.23 4.33 -2.56
CA ASN A 4 8.02 3.70 -2.06
C ASN A 4 8.14 3.36 -0.56
N GLY A 5 7.01 3.20 0.12
CA GLY A 5 6.99 3.05 1.57
C GLY A 5 7.72 1.79 2.07
N ILE A 6 7.63 0.68 1.35
CA ILE A 6 8.28 -0.58 1.78
C ILE A 6 9.79 -0.48 1.63
N ASP A 7 10.28 0.07 0.50
CA ASP A 7 11.72 0.24 0.30
C ASP A 7 12.31 1.19 1.34
N PHE A 8 11.57 2.28 1.66
CA PHE A 8 11.96 3.19 2.74
C PHE A 8 12.10 2.45 4.08
N LEU A 9 11.10 1.70 4.50
CA LEU A 9 11.14 0.97 5.78
C LEU A 9 12.25 -0.07 5.82
N LEU A 10 12.47 -0.82 4.73
CA LEU A 10 13.56 -1.80 4.61
C LEU A 10 14.94 -1.16 4.68
N GLU A 11 15.12 0.01 4.05
CA GLU A 11 16.39 0.75 4.10
C GLU A 11 16.68 1.22 5.52
N ILE A 12 15.66 1.75 6.21
CA ILE A 12 15.81 2.18 7.61
C ILE A 12 16.15 0.99 8.51
N GLU A 13 15.44 -0.13 8.37
CA GLU A 13 15.69 -1.32 9.17
C GLU A 13 17.15 -1.82 9.02
N LYS A 14 17.64 -1.90 7.78
CA LYS A 14 19.04 -2.26 7.50
C LYS A 14 20.03 -1.28 8.12
N SER A 15 19.79 0.01 7.93
CA SER A 15 20.67 1.06 8.46
C SER A 15 20.73 1.05 9.99
N VAL A 16 19.62 0.79 10.65
CA VAL A 16 19.56 0.67 12.12
C VAL A 16 20.29 -0.60 12.58
N ALA A 17 20.15 -1.72 11.87
CA ALA A 17 20.87 -2.95 12.16
C ALA A 17 22.39 -2.79 12.03
N ASP A 18 22.82 -1.98 11.07
CA ASP A 18 24.24 -1.62 10.84
C ASP A 18 24.77 -0.54 11.84
N GLY A 19 23.92 -0.05 12.75
CA GLY A 19 24.26 0.99 13.74
C GLY A 19 24.41 2.40 13.16
N LEU A 20 23.89 2.63 11.95
CA LEU A 20 23.98 3.89 11.22
C LEU A 20 22.58 4.41 10.82
N PRO A 21 21.70 4.80 11.78
CA PRO A 21 20.41 5.31 11.43
C PRO A 21 20.55 6.55 10.53
N PRO A 22 19.87 6.59 9.36
CA PRO A 22 19.96 7.73 8.47
C PRO A 22 19.29 8.96 9.09
N GLN A 23 19.71 10.15 8.65
CA GLN A 23 19.06 11.40 8.99
C GLN A 23 18.56 12.08 7.72
N ILE A 24 17.28 12.50 7.73
CA ILE A 24 16.68 13.26 6.64
C ILE A 24 16.72 14.74 7.00
N HIS A 25 17.46 15.54 6.22
CA HIS A 25 17.56 16.98 6.43
C HIS A 25 16.45 17.72 5.68
N GLY A 26 15.39 18.08 6.39
CA GLY A 26 14.24 18.81 5.88
C GLY A 26 12.90 18.08 6.12
N ASP A 27 11.87 18.60 5.48
CA ASP A 27 10.51 18.08 5.60
C ASP A 27 10.33 16.79 4.77
N VAL A 28 9.45 15.92 5.23
CA VAL A 28 9.09 14.66 4.57
C VAL A 28 7.60 14.65 4.26
N VAL A 29 7.24 14.28 3.05
CA VAL A 29 5.86 14.08 2.63
C VAL A 29 5.59 12.61 2.39
N VAL A 30 4.65 12.03 3.14
CA VAL A 30 4.19 10.64 2.96
C VAL A 30 2.84 10.67 2.27
N VAL A 31 2.73 10.00 1.15
CA VAL A 31 1.51 9.93 0.33
C VAL A 31 0.75 8.64 0.62
N GLY A 32 -0.44 8.77 1.17
CA GLY A 32 -1.29 7.64 1.56
C GLY A 32 -1.78 7.76 3.00
N CYS A 33 -2.72 6.92 3.40
CA CYS A 33 -3.25 6.87 4.77
C CYS A 33 -3.72 5.43 5.11
N GLY A 34 -2.86 4.46 4.86
CA GLY A 34 -2.97 3.07 5.32
C GLY A 34 -1.91 2.78 6.38
N ASN A 35 -1.87 1.57 6.94
CA ASN A 35 -0.93 1.20 7.99
C ASN A 35 0.53 1.42 7.56
N VAL A 36 0.90 1.07 6.33
CA VAL A 36 2.24 1.37 5.79
C VAL A 36 2.56 2.87 5.80
N ALA A 37 1.58 3.73 5.53
CA ALA A 37 1.79 5.18 5.61
C ALA A 37 2.01 5.65 7.06
N MET A 38 1.33 5.02 8.02
CA MET A 38 1.56 5.30 9.46
C MET A 38 2.96 4.85 9.88
N ASP A 39 3.38 3.65 9.51
CA ASP A 39 4.75 3.18 9.76
C ASP A 39 5.79 4.13 9.15
N CYS A 40 5.60 4.53 7.89
CA CYS A 40 6.51 5.44 7.21
C CYS A 40 6.59 6.82 7.89
N CYS A 41 5.45 7.44 8.20
CA CYS A 41 5.46 8.79 8.77
C CYS A 41 6.01 8.81 10.20
N ARG A 42 5.69 7.82 11.02
CA ARG A 42 6.23 7.71 12.39
C ARG A 42 7.72 7.38 12.38
N THR A 43 8.18 6.54 11.45
CA THR A 43 9.60 6.28 11.24
C THR A 43 10.34 7.53 10.75
N ALA A 44 9.80 8.22 9.74
CA ALA A 44 10.35 9.47 9.25
C ALA A 44 10.43 10.54 10.35
N LYS A 45 9.42 10.61 11.23
CA LYS A 45 9.39 11.57 12.35
C LYS A 45 10.56 11.41 13.33
N ARG A 46 11.09 10.18 13.45
CA ARG A 46 12.24 9.89 14.32
C ARG A 46 13.59 10.28 13.72
N ILE A 47 13.67 10.42 12.39
CA ILE A 47 14.93 10.63 11.67
C ILE A 47 14.97 11.92 10.85
N ALA A 48 13.84 12.59 10.65
CA ALA A 48 13.77 13.86 9.94
C ALA A 48 14.04 15.05 10.87
N THR A 49 14.77 16.05 10.37
CA THR A 49 15.00 17.31 11.10
C THR A 49 13.84 18.31 10.92
N GLY A 50 13.02 18.10 9.91
CA GLY A 50 11.87 18.93 9.57
C GLY A 50 10.54 18.34 10.02
N LYS A 51 9.46 18.84 9.41
CA LYS A 51 8.11 18.35 9.61
C LYS A 51 7.85 17.10 8.80
N VAL A 52 6.91 16.28 9.26
CA VAL A 52 6.41 15.13 8.50
C VAL A 52 4.94 15.34 8.21
N HIS A 53 4.59 15.23 6.92
CA HIS A 53 3.24 15.45 6.42
C HIS A 53 2.67 14.18 5.83
N ILE A 54 1.45 13.82 6.21
CA ILE A 54 0.61 12.85 5.50
C ILE A 54 -0.23 13.60 4.48
N VAL A 55 -0.17 13.19 3.22
CA VAL A 55 -1.04 13.68 2.15
C VAL A 55 -1.96 12.57 1.70
N TYR A 56 -3.27 12.79 1.83
CA TYR A 56 -4.27 11.80 1.50
C TYR A 56 -5.42 12.40 0.67
N ARG A 57 -5.69 11.79 -0.50
CA ARG A 57 -6.68 12.30 -1.46
C ARG A 57 -8.13 12.23 -0.99
N ARG A 58 -8.43 11.50 0.09
CA ARG A 58 -9.76 11.31 0.65
C ARG A 58 -9.87 11.94 2.03
N THR A 59 -11.00 11.73 2.69
CA THR A 59 -11.22 12.17 4.08
C THR A 59 -10.60 11.18 5.07
N GLU A 60 -10.42 11.60 6.31
CA GLU A 60 -9.98 10.75 7.41
C GLU A 60 -10.88 9.52 7.59
N ALA A 61 -12.21 9.70 7.50
CA ALA A 61 -13.17 8.61 7.61
C ALA A 61 -13.01 7.51 6.55
N GLN A 62 -12.25 7.77 5.47
CA GLN A 62 -11.96 6.83 4.39
C GLN A 62 -10.52 6.29 4.46
N ALA A 63 -9.75 6.67 5.49
CA ALA A 63 -8.43 6.12 5.74
C ALA A 63 -8.55 4.61 6.01
N SER A 64 -7.59 3.84 5.52
CA SER A 64 -7.53 2.39 5.75
C SER A 64 -6.57 2.01 6.88
N ALA A 65 -5.87 2.98 7.47
CA ALA A 65 -5.08 2.76 8.67
C ALA A 65 -5.98 2.59 9.90
N ASP A 66 -5.49 1.84 10.86
CA ASP A 66 -6.13 1.71 12.15
C ASP A 66 -6.21 3.08 12.85
N ARG A 67 -7.33 3.34 13.51
CA ARG A 67 -7.57 4.64 14.13
C ARG A 67 -6.54 4.99 15.20
N GLU A 68 -6.13 4.00 15.98
CA GLU A 68 -5.10 4.14 17.01
C GLU A 68 -3.75 4.55 16.42
N GLU A 69 -3.40 4.04 15.23
CA GLU A 69 -2.18 4.41 14.51
C GLU A 69 -2.22 5.85 13.99
N ILE A 70 -3.39 6.30 13.52
CA ILE A 70 -3.59 7.70 13.08
C ILE A 70 -3.46 8.64 14.29
N GLU A 71 -4.09 8.29 15.41
CA GLU A 71 -4.02 9.08 16.64
C GLU A 71 -2.57 9.15 17.18
N ALA A 72 -1.86 8.00 17.22
CA ALA A 72 -0.46 7.96 17.63
C ALA A 72 0.46 8.80 16.71
N ALA A 73 0.28 8.74 15.39
CA ALA A 73 1.04 9.57 14.46
C ALA A 73 0.78 11.08 14.68
N ARG A 74 -0.47 11.45 15.00
CA ARG A 74 -0.84 12.84 15.30
C ARG A 74 -0.22 13.31 16.61
N ASP A 75 -0.22 12.47 17.65
CA ASP A 75 0.41 12.76 18.95
C ASP A 75 1.93 12.90 18.81
N GLU A 76 2.57 12.17 17.90
CA GLU A 76 3.98 12.32 17.54
C GLU A 76 4.25 13.61 16.71
N GLY A 77 3.22 14.38 16.36
CA GLY A 77 3.35 15.66 15.66
C GLY A 77 3.46 15.52 14.15
N VAL A 78 2.87 14.48 13.56
CA VAL A 78 2.68 14.37 12.11
C VAL A 78 1.50 15.25 11.67
N GLU A 79 1.68 16.04 10.62
CA GLU A 79 0.65 16.92 10.06
C GLU A 79 -0.15 16.19 8.98
N PHE A 80 -1.50 16.20 9.08
CA PHE A 80 -2.38 15.50 8.14
C PHE A 80 -3.05 16.48 7.17
N HIS A 81 -2.91 16.23 5.88
CA HIS A 81 -3.53 16.97 4.77
C HIS A 81 -4.51 16.06 4.04
N PHE A 82 -5.74 15.99 4.53
CA PHE A 82 -6.84 15.28 3.87
C PHE A 82 -7.35 16.05 2.66
N LEU A 83 -8.06 15.37 1.76
CA LEU A 83 -8.56 15.92 0.51
C LEU A 83 -7.45 16.66 -0.28
N THR A 84 -6.28 16.05 -0.32
CA THR A 84 -5.10 16.59 -0.98
C THR A 84 -4.37 15.46 -1.71
N ASN A 85 -3.97 15.69 -2.96
CA ASN A 85 -3.35 14.67 -3.81
C ASN A 85 -2.08 15.21 -4.48
N PRO A 86 -0.98 14.44 -4.55
CA PRO A 86 0.19 14.86 -5.32
C PRO A 86 -0.12 14.80 -6.82
N VAL A 87 0.37 15.79 -7.55
CA VAL A 87 0.29 15.88 -9.02
C VAL A 87 1.66 15.92 -9.67
N GLY A 88 2.72 16.15 -8.91
CA GLY A 88 4.09 16.14 -9.42
C GLY A 88 5.13 16.25 -8.31
N ILE A 89 6.35 15.82 -8.60
CA ILE A 89 7.51 15.98 -7.73
C ILE A 89 8.34 17.12 -8.29
N LEU A 90 8.74 18.05 -7.43
CA LEU A 90 9.66 19.12 -7.76
C LEU A 90 11.07 18.65 -7.46
N SER A 91 11.98 18.81 -8.42
CA SER A 91 13.37 18.39 -8.25
C SER A 91 14.32 19.35 -8.91
N GLU A 92 15.50 19.48 -8.33
CA GLU A 92 16.61 20.27 -8.86
C GLU A 92 17.90 19.45 -8.76
N ASN A 93 18.67 19.40 -9.84
CA ASN A 93 19.93 18.64 -9.91
C ASN A 93 19.80 17.16 -9.47
N GLY A 94 18.66 16.53 -9.75
CA GLY A 94 18.38 15.13 -9.37
C GLY A 94 17.94 14.93 -7.91
N HIS A 95 17.78 16.00 -7.13
CA HIS A 95 17.31 15.97 -5.75
C HIS A 95 15.87 16.50 -5.65
N VAL A 96 15.04 15.88 -4.82
CA VAL A 96 13.70 16.38 -4.50
C VAL A 96 13.83 17.70 -3.74
N THR A 97 13.10 18.71 -4.18
CA THR A 97 13.01 20.03 -3.53
C THR A 97 11.59 20.32 -3.03
N GLY A 98 10.63 19.52 -3.46
CA GLY A 98 9.24 19.69 -3.04
C GLY A 98 8.30 18.75 -3.76
N VAL A 99 7.01 18.90 -3.46
CA VAL A 99 5.91 18.19 -4.11
C VAL A 99 4.83 19.19 -4.50
N LYS A 100 4.33 19.07 -5.72
CA LYS A 100 3.16 19.81 -6.18
C LYS A 100 1.91 19.04 -5.79
N LEU A 101 1.01 19.67 -5.05
CA LEU A 101 -0.23 19.13 -4.55
C LEU A 101 -1.44 19.84 -5.16
N THR A 102 -2.59 19.18 -5.21
CA THR A 102 -3.88 19.78 -5.57
C THR A 102 -4.92 19.43 -4.51
N LYS A 103 -5.89 20.32 -4.31
CA LYS A 103 -7.03 20.03 -3.44
C LYS A 103 -7.99 19.06 -4.10
N MET A 104 -8.65 18.26 -3.31
CA MET A 104 -9.67 17.31 -3.74
C MET A 104 -11.02 17.67 -3.15
N GLU A 105 -12.09 17.37 -3.88
CA GLU A 105 -13.47 17.49 -3.40
C GLU A 105 -14.20 16.15 -3.55
N ILE A 106 -15.19 15.90 -2.70
CA ILE A 106 -16.06 14.74 -2.84
C ILE A 106 -17.13 15.04 -3.87
N ARG A 107 -17.22 14.21 -4.93
CA ARG A 107 -18.27 14.27 -5.94
C ARG A 107 -18.81 12.90 -6.28
N GLY A 108 -20.03 12.62 -5.78
CA GLY A 108 -20.71 11.35 -6.05
C GLY A 108 -20.09 10.15 -5.35
N THR A 109 -20.26 8.98 -5.95
CA THR A 109 -19.85 7.69 -5.41
C THR A 109 -19.12 6.89 -6.48
N ASP A 110 -18.03 6.21 -6.10
CA ASP A 110 -17.29 5.34 -7.01
C ASP A 110 -18.03 4.00 -7.26
N SER A 111 -17.52 3.19 -8.21
CA SER A 111 -18.10 1.88 -8.55
C SER A 111 -18.14 0.87 -7.40
N ARG A 112 -17.52 1.17 -6.26
CA ARG A 112 -17.52 0.35 -5.04
C ARG A 112 -18.41 0.93 -3.94
N GLY A 113 -19.25 1.94 -4.24
CA GLY A 113 -20.12 2.59 -3.28
C GLY A 113 -19.41 3.55 -2.31
N ARG A 114 -18.14 3.91 -2.54
CA ARG A 114 -17.38 4.83 -1.69
C ARG A 114 -17.45 6.25 -2.25
N PRO A 115 -17.40 7.31 -1.40
CA PRO A 115 -17.33 8.69 -1.88
C PRO A 115 -16.21 8.84 -2.92
N ALA A 116 -16.57 9.28 -4.13
CA ALA A 116 -15.63 9.55 -5.21
C ALA A 116 -15.00 10.93 -4.98
N VAL A 117 -13.71 11.04 -5.27
CA VAL A 117 -12.97 12.31 -5.14
C VAL A 117 -12.49 12.80 -6.49
N ARG A 118 -12.52 14.10 -6.69
CA ARG A 118 -12.08 14.79 -7.91
C ARG A 118 -11.13 15.93 -7.54
N ALA A 119 -10.14 16.19 -8.39
CA ALA A 119 -9.28 17.36 -8.23
C ALA A 119 -10.08 18.65 -8.43
N VAL A 120 -9.81 19.65 -7.61
CA VAL A 120 -10.33 21.01 -7.78
C VAL A 120 -9.39 21.74 -8.74
N GLU A 121 -9.93 22.14 -9.88
CA GLU A 121 -9.16 22.81 -10.93
C GLU A 121 -8.59 24.14 -10.43
N GLY A 122 -7.31 24.39 -10.74
CA GLY A 122 -6.60 25.62 -10.35
C GLY A 122 -6.25 25.71 -8.86
N SER A 123 -6.33 24.59 -8.12
CA SER A 123 -6.02 24.56 -6.67
C SER A 123 -4.62 24.03 -6.36
N GLU A 124 -3.77 23.95 -7.38
CA GLU A 124 -2.41 23.44 -7.23
C GLU A 124 -1.57 24.38 -6.36
N PHE A 125 -0.74 23.78 -5.51
CA PHE A 125 0.23 24.50 -4.68
C PHE A 125 1.46 23.62 -4.42
N ASP A 126 2.59 24.27 -4.16
CA ASP A 126 3.85 23.60 -3.92
C ASP A 126 4.15 23.52 -2.42
N VAL A 127 4.63 22.37 -1.97
CA VAL A 127 5.10 22.14 -0.61
C VAL A 127 6.58 21.76 -0.68
N PRO A 128 7.48 22.58 -0.13
CA PRO A 128 8.90 22.23 -0.04
C PRO A 128 9.09 20.98 0.82
N CYS A 129 9.91 20.05 0.35
CA CYS A 129 10.30 18.86 1.15
C CYS A 129 11.60 18.27 0.58
N ALA A 130 12.33 17.57 1.45
CA ALA A 130 13.56 16.85 1.08
C ALA A 130 13.26 15.42 0.60
N MET A 131 12.12 14.87 0.99
CA MET A 131 11.75 13.49 0.67
C MET A 131 10.25 13.32 0.47
N VAL A 132 9.90 12.49 -0.51
CA VAL A 132 8.53 12.03 -0.76
C VAL A 132 8.49 10.51 -0.69
N ILE A 133 7.62 9.97 0.16
CA ILE A 133 7.44 8.53 0.37
C ILE A 133 6.05 8.14 -0.15
N ALA A 134 6.00 7.27 -1.15
CA ALA A 134 4.74 6.79 -1.72
C ALA A 134 4.25 5.52 -0.98
N ALA A 135 3.24 5.66 -0.11
CA ALA A 135 2.61 4.57 0.63
C ALA A 135 1.16 4.33 0.14
N ILE A 136 1.00 4.20 -1.18
CA ILE A 136 -0.30 4.14 -1.87
C ILE A 136 -0.81 2.72 -2.16
N GLY A 137 -0.20 1.72 -1.52
CA GLY A 137 -0.50 0.29 -1.65
C GLY A 137 0.48 -0.45 -2.55
N GLN A 138 0.41 -1.77 -2.47
CA GLN A 138 1.21 -2.71 -3.26
C GLN A 138 0.36 -3.38 -4.33
N LYS A 139 1.03 -3.90 -5.33
CA LYS A 139 0.45 -4.75 -6.37
C LYS A 139 1.31 -5.99 -6.52
N LEU A 140 0.67 -7.10 -6.89
CA LEU A 140 1.39 -8.31 -7.29
C LEU A 140 2.26 -8.00 -8.52
N GLU A 141 3.52 -8.41 -8.49
CA GLU A 141 4.38 -8.40 -9.67
C GLU A 141 3.89 -9.47 -10.65
N ARG A 142 3.38 -9.02 -11.80
CA ARG A 142 2.78 -9.92 -12.79
C ARG A 142 3.81 -10.75 -13.55
N ASP A 143 5.04 -10.27 -13.59
CA ASP A 143 6.15 -10.92 -14.34
C ASP A 143 6.60 -12.25 -13.71
N VAL A 144 6.13 -12.56 -12.50
CA VAL A 144 6.36 -13.86 -11.83
C VAL A 144 5.59 -14.99 -12.52
N PHE A 145 4.49 -14.66 -13.23
CA PHE A 145 3.67 -15.65 -13.93
C PHE A 145 3.55 -15.28 -15.41
N SER A 146 3.70 -16.29 -16.27
CA SER A 146 3.41 -16.18 -17.70
C SER A 146 2.05 -16.82 -18.00
N ASP A 147 1.44 -16.47 -19.12
CA ASP A 147 0.21 -17.12 -19.60
C ASP A 147 0.37 -18.65 -19.75
N ALA A 148 1.61 -19.11 -20.01
CA ALA A 148 1.95 -20.53 -20.12
C ALA A 148 1.85 -21.26 -18.76
N ASP A 149 1.90 -20.56 -17.65
CA ASP A 149 1.79 -21.17 -16.31
C ASP A 149 0.36 -21.59 -15.96
N GLY A 150 -0.64 -21.13 -16.72
CA GLY A 150 -2.05 -21.46 -16.52
C GLY A 150 -2.64 -20.92 -15.22
N VAL A 151 -1.98 -19.95 -14.58
CA VAL A 151 -2.48 -19.25 -13.39
C VAL A 151 -3.17 -17.97 -13.83
N ILE A 152 -4.49 -17.89 -13.64
CA ILE A 152 -5.28 -16.70 -14.02
C ILE A 152 -5.30 -15.69 -12.89
N LEU A 153 -5.14 -14.41 -13.22
CA LEU A 153 -5.31 -13.29 -12.31
C LEU A 153 -6.76 -12.75 -12.41
N ASP A 154 -7.25 -12.24 -11.28
CA ASP A 154 -8.54 -11.56 -11.23
C ASP A 154 -8.45 -10.14 -11.83
N ARG A 155 -9.59 -9.43 -11.91
CA ARG A 155 -9.66 -8.04 -12.42
C ARG A 155 -8.83 -7.03 -11.62
N TYR A 156 -8.41 -7.38 -10.41
CA TYR A 156 -7.59 -6.53 -9.55
C TYR A 156 -6.10 -6.87 -9.66
N GLY A 157 -5.76 -7.95 -10.36
CA GLY A 157 -4.40 -8.45 -10.55
C GLY A 157 -3.95 -9.43 -9.47
N ASN A 158 -4.85 -9.95 -8.63
CA ASN A 158 -4.54 -11.00 -7.67
C ASN A 158 -4.69 -12.39 -8.32
N ILE A 159 -4.03 -13.39 -7.76
CA ILE A 159 -4.20 -14.78 -8.22
C ILE A 159 -5.63 -15.24 -7.95
N SER A 160 -6.32 -15.67 -9.02
CA SER A 160 -7.69 -16.19 -8.91
C SER A 160 -7.69 -17.57 -8.25
N VAL A 161 -8.39 -17.70 -7.12
CA VAL A 161 -8.51 -18.96 -6.38
C VAL A 161 -9.98 -19.28 -6.08
N ASN A 162 -10.27 -20.56 -5.94
CA ASN A 162 -11.55 -21.05 -5.45
C ASN A 162 -11.61 -21.00 -3.89
N PRO A 163 -12.74 -21.38 -3.25
CA PRO A 163 -12.83 -21.44 -1.80
C PRO A 163 -11.82 -22.36 -1.11
N ALA A 164 -11.25 -23.34 -1.81
CA ALA A 164 -10.20 -24.21 -1.31
C ALA A 164 -8.79 -23.65 -1.57
N LEU A 165 -8.67 -22.39 -1.97
CA LEU A 165 -7.41 -21.72 -2.34
C LEU A 165 -6.64 -22.39 -3.51
N ALA A 166 -7.30 -23.29 -4.27
CA ALA A 166 -6.73 -23.83 -5.51
C ALA A 166 -6.82 -22.80 -6.62
N THR A 167 -5.75 -22.67 -7.40
CA THR A 167 -5.71 -21.80 -8.59
C THR A 167 -6.34 -22.51 -9.81
N THR A 168 -6.36 -21.86 -10.95
CA THR A 168 -6.78 -22.45 -12.23
C THR A 168 -5.84 -23.55 -12.70
N ARG A 169 -4.58 -23.57 -12.23
CA ARG A 169 -3.61 -24.61 -12.55
C ARG A 169 -3.71 -25.75 -11.50
N PRO A 170 -3.99 -27.00 -11.92
CA PRO A 170 -4.06 -28.14 -11.02
C PRO A 170 -2.76 -28.31 -10.20
N GLY A 171 -2.90 -28.57 -8.90
CA GLY A 171 -1.78 -28.72 -7.97
C GLY A 171 -1.10 -27.44 -7.52
N VAL A 172 -1.60 -26.28 -7.96
CA VAL A 172 -1.10 -24.96 -7.53
C VAL A 172 -2.14 -24.27 -6.64
N PHE A 173 -1.72 -23.83 -5.46
CA PHE A 173 -2.55 -23.14 -4.48
C PHE A 173 -1.96 -21.76 -4.18
N ALA A 174 -2.80 -20.81 -3.82
CA ALA A 174 -2.37 -19.46 -3.44
C ALA A 174 -3.22 -18.92 -2.31
N GLY A 175 -2.60 -18.20 -1.38
CA GLY A 175 -3.26 -17.55 -0.25
C GLY A 175 -2.49 -16.32 0.22
N GLY A 176 -3.05 -15.57 1.16
CA GLY A 176 -2.51 -14.30 1.61
C GLY A 176 -2.69 -13.18 0.58
N ASP A 177 -1.83 -12.19 0.64
CA ASP A 177 -1.94 -10.95 -0.14
C ASP A 177 -1.95 -11.18 -1.65
N CYS A 178 -1.28 -12.22 -2.14
CA CYS A 178 -1.27 -12.53 -3.57
C CYS A 178 -2.63 -13.01 -4.12
N ALA A 179 -3.50 -13.54 -3.26
CA ALA A 179 -4.83 -14.03 -3.64
C ALA A 179 -5.97 -13.08 -3.27
N THR A 180 -5.83 -12.32 -2.19
CA THR A 180 -6.90 -11.46 -1.65
C THR A 180 -6.61 -9.97 -1.76
N GLY A 181 -5.40 -9.59 -2.13
CA GLY A 181 -4.86 -8.25 -1.92
C GLY A 181 -4.35 -8.08 -0.48
N PRO A 182 -3.69 -6.96 -0.16
CA PRO A 182 -3.12 -6.71 1.16
C PRO A 182 -4.15 -6.83 2.28
N THR A 183 -3.85 -7.69 3.25
CA THR A 183 -4.69 -7.98 4.43
C THR A 183 -3.85 -7.98 5.71
N THR A 184 -4.33 -8.66 6.75
CA THR A 184 -3.62 -8.79 8.02
C THR A 184 -2.75 -10.05 8.06
N LEU A 185 -1.70 -10.03 8.89
CA LEU A 185 -0.87 -11.20 9.16
C LEU A 185 -1.70 -12.43 9.56
N ILE A 186 -2.71 -12.23 10.43
CA ILE A 186 -3.62 -13.30 10.88
C ILE A 186 -4.42 -13.86 9.70
N GLY A 187 -4.87 -13.00 8.77
CA GLY A 187 -5.57 -13.43 7.54
C GLY A 187 -4.68 -14.31 6.66
N GLY A 188 -3.43 -13.91 6.48
CA GLY A 188 -2.43 -14.70 5.74
C GLY A 188 -2.15 -16.05 6.39
N LEU A 189 -2.00 -16.07 7.71
CA LEU A 189 -1.79 -17.32 8.48
C LEU A 189 -2.98 -18.28 8.36
N ALA A 190 -4.21 -17.76 8.50
CA ALA A 190 -5.42 -18.56 8.36
C ALA A 190 -5.55 -19.18 6.95
N GLN A 191 -5.22 -18.40 5.92
CA GLN A 191 -5.23 -18.92 4.54
C GLN A 191 -4.10 -19.92 4.30
N GLY A 192 -2.94 -19.74 4.90
CA GLY A 192 -1.86 -20.74 4.86
C GLY A 192 -2.30 -22.09 5.44
N GLN A 193 -2.96 -22.07 6.60
CA GLN A 193 -3.51 -23.26 7.22
C GLN A 193 -4.62 -23.92 6.37
N GLN A 194 -5.50 -23.11 5.79
CA GLN A 194 -6.53 -23.58 4.86
C GLN A 194 -5.92 -24.19 3.60
N ALA A 195 -4.89 -23.57 3.02
CA ALA A 195 -4.20 -24.10 1.86
C ALA A 195 -3.55 -25.44 2.16
N ALA A 196 -2.91 -25.60 3.33
CA ALA A 196 -2.31 -26.87 3.75
C ALA A 196 -3.34 -28.02 3.80
N ASN A 197 -4.52 -27.78 4.38
CA ASN A 197 -5.60 -28.77 4.42
C ASN A 197 -6.10 -29.10 2.99
N SER A 198 -6.22 -28.11 2.12
CA SER A 198 -6.66 -28.30 0.74
C SER A 198 -5.62 -29.08 -0.10
N ILE A 199 -4.33 -28.85 0.16
CA ILE A 199 -3.23 -29.59 -0.48
C ILE A 199 -3.25 -31.06 -0.02
N ASP A 200 -3.43 -31.31 1.26
CA ASP A 200 -3.54 -32.68 1.79
C ASP A 200 -4.72 -33.45 1.16
N GLU A 201 -5.88 -32.80 1.06
CA GLU A 201 -7.04 -33.37 0.38
C GLU A 201 -6.77 -33.62 -1.11
N TYR A 202 -6.12 -32.70 -1.82
CA TYR A 202 -5.73 -32.84 -3.21
C TYR A 202 -4.80 -34.04 -3.42
N LEU A 203 -3.79 -34.19 -2.59
CA LEU A 203 -2.83 -35.30 -2.67
C LEU A 203 -3.46 -36.65 -2.34
N SER A 204 -4.45 -36.65 -1.42
CA SER A 204 -5.14 -37.90 -1.01
C SER A 204 -6.20 -38.36 -2.00
N ARG A 205 -6.90 -37.43 -2.68
CA ARG A 205 -8.07 -37.69 -3.53
C ARG A 205 -7.86 -37.41 -5.03
N GLY A 206 -6.74 -36.82 -5.39
CA GLY A 206 -6.40 -36.48 -6.79
C GLY A 206 -7.10 -35.28 -7.40
N SER A 207 -8.04 -34.61 -6.70
CA SER A 207 -8.64 -33.35 -7.18
C SER A 207 -9.31 -32.55 -6.07
N VAL A 208 -9.11 -31.24 -6.08
CA VAL A 208 -9.97 -30.27 -5.40
C VAL A 208 -10.61 -29.46 -6.53
N GLY A 209 -11.88 -29.69 -6.80
CA GLY A 209 -12.57 -29.15 -8.00
C GLY A 209 -12.51 -27.60 -8.03
N PHE A 210 -11.92 -27.05 -9.08
CA PHE A 210 -11.95 -25.62 -9.36
C PHE A 210 -13.31 -25.25 -9.95
N THR A 211 -14.11 -24.48 -9.21
CA THR A 211 -15.27 -23.79 -9.77
C THR A 211 -14.93 -22.29 -9.80
N PRO A 212 -14.82 -21.67 -10.99
CA PRO A 212 -14.58 -20.22 -11.08
C PRO A 212 -15.68 -19.47 -10.33
N ARG A 213 -15.31 -18.45 -9.56
CA ARG A 213 -16.30 -17.50 -9.06
C ARG A 213 -16.97 -16.83 -10.25
N SER A 214 -18.30 -16.92 -10.33
CA SER A 214 -19.10 -16.17 -11.30
C SER A 214 -18.75 -14.69 -11.26
N ARG A 215 -18.61 -14.08 -12.42
CA ARG A 215 -18.27 -12.66 -12.63
C ARG A 215 -19.27 -11.69 -12.00
#